data_91f282af25df5eac0c3f8967b8e7bed5
#
_entry.id   91f282af25df5eac0c3f8967b8e7bed5
#
_cell.length_a   1.000
_cell.length_b   1.000
_cell.length_c   1.000
_cell.angle_alpha   90.00
_cell.angle_beta   90.00
_cell.angle_gamma   90.00
#
_symmetry.space_group_name_H-M   'P 1'
#
loop_
_entity.id
_entity.type
_entity.pdbx_description
1 polymer ?
#
loop_
_entity_poly.entity_id
_entity_poly.type
_entity_poly.pdbx_seq_one_letter_code
_entity_poly.pdbx_strand_id
1 'polypeptide(L)'
;MDKITVGICYTKNSPNAIAACDAFAEGVEAAGDSHIKILSERTARLLSRCDISVQVCDYNKHCGIDFRYHINRIQKAQNKRRIVIDTGFVRNKRSDENDLNRYMQIGYDGIKRNAKCYNQSSSQDRWNALEIPMKDWREEGEHILILGQHEIGISTQHIDILRWWEDIITDISSISNKTIVFRPHPNQTRFPKGDYQVTKNTSIEQDLENCWCAISRTTNGAVDAIINGVPVFTPDEACMAYDVASHELLQIENPVTPDRTQWAANLAYAQWSIEEMKQGLPWKHLRRFLND
;
A
#
# COMPACT_ATOMS: atom_id res chain seq x y z
N MET A 1 12.65 12.51 -26.41
CA MET A 1 13.21 12.06 -25.10
C MET A 1 14.14 10.90 -25.40
N ASP A 2 15.27 10.86 -24.71
CA ASP A 2 16.22 9.76 -24.87
C ASP A 2 15.60 8.42 -24.46
N LYS A 3 16.05 7.35 -25.10
CA LYS A 3 15.60 6.00 -24.81
C LYS A 3 16.12 5.57 -23.43
N ILE A 4 15.21 5.14 -22.55
CA ILE A 4 15.53 4.70 -21.19
C ILE A 4 15.67 3.18 -21.15
N THR A 5 16.61 2.70 -20.36
CA THR A 5 16.80 1.26 -20.09
C THR A 5 16.38 0.95 -18.67
N VAL A 6 15.36 0.10 -18.52
CA VAL A 6 14.76 -0.27 -17.23
C VAL A 6 15.24 -1.65 -16.79
N GLY A 7 15.80 -1.77 -15.60
CA GLY A 7 16.16 -3.07 -15.01
C GLY A 7 14.97 -3.73 -14.32
N ILE A 8 14.38 -4.76 -14.89
CA ILE A 8 13.26 -5.49 -14.28
C ILE A 8 13.78 -6.60 -13.39
N CYS A 9 13.64 -6.44 -12.08
CA CYS A 9 14.22 -7.33 -11.07
C CYS A 9 13.18 -8.34 -10.55
N TYR A 10 13.38 -9.60 -10.89
CA TYR A 10 12.53 -10.72 -10.46
C TYR A 10 12.93 -11.17 -9.05
N THR A 11 12.47 -10.43 -8.04
CA THR A 11 12.87 -10.61 -6.64
C THR A 11 12.08 -11.67 -5.89
N LYS A 12 11.01 -12.19 -6.48
CA LYS A 12 10.12 -13.21 -5.92
C LYS A 12 9.70 -14.20 -7.00
N ASN A 13 9.66 -15.48 -6.65
CA ASN A 13 9.21 -16.56 -7.54
C ASN A 13 7.70 -16.87 -7.41
N SER A 14 6.90 -15.96 -6.85
CA SER A 14 5.45 -16.15 -6.84
C SER A 14 4.88 -15.80 -8.21
N PRO A 15 3.89 -16.55 -8.73
CA PRO A 15 3.26 -16.28 -10.02
C PRO A 15 2.79 -14.83 -10.15
N ASN A 16 2.17 -14.30 -9.11
CA ASN A 16 1.73 -12.90 -9.05
C ASN A 16 2.86 -11.87 -9.21
N ALA A 17 4.03 -12.14 -8.63
CA ALA A 17 5.17 -11.23 -8.75
C ALA A 17 5.79 -11.30 -10.15
N ILE A 18 5.87 -12.50 -10.72
CA ILE A 18 6.37 -12.72 -12.08
C ILE A 18 5.44 -12.01 -13.07
N ALA A 19 4.11 -12.22 -12.95
CA ALA A 19 3.13 -11.58 -13.82
C ALA A 19 3.21 -10.03 -13.78
N ALA A 20 3.42 -9.44 -12.60
CA ALA A 20 3.61 -8.00 -12.48
C ALA A 20 4.91 -7.51 -13.12
N CYS A 21 6.02 -8.25 -12.97
CA CYS A 21 7.29 -7.94 -13.63
C CYS A 21 7.17 -8.03 -15.15
N ASP A 22 6.57 -9.10 -15.68
CA ASP A 22 6.39 -9.29 -17.11
C ASP A 22 5.46 -8.23 -17.70
N ALA A 23 4.34 -7.94 -17.06
CA ALA A 23 3.42 -6.88 -17.48
C ALA A 23 4.09 -5.49 -17.52
N PHE A 24 4.91 -5.18 -16.51
CA PHE A 24 5.65 -3.91 -16.50
C PHE A 24 6.72 -3.86 -17.59
N ALA A 25 7.41 -4.99 -17.87
CA ALA A 25 8.40 -5.10 -18.94
C ALA A 25 7.76 -4.88 -20.33
N GLU A 26 6.59 -5.52 -20.60
CA GLU A 26 5.78 -5.30 -21.80
C GLU A 26 5.42 -3.82 -21.96
N GLY A 27 5.00 -3.19 -20.86
CA GLY A 27 4.62 -1.78 -20.84
C GLY A 27 5.79 -0.81 -21.10
N VAL A 28 7.00 -1.14 -20.65
CA VAL A 28 8.21 -0.39 -20.96
C VAL A 28 8.47 -0.40 -22.47
N GLU A 29 8.37 -1.58 -23.11
CA GLU A 29 8.52 -1.72 -24.55
C GLU A 29 7.42 -1.01 -25.33
N ALA A 30 6.16 -1.12 -24.88
CA ALA A 30 5.01 -0.42 -25.46
C ALA A 30 5.14 1.12 -25.39
N ALA A 31 5.94 1.63 -24.44
CA ALA A 31 6.28 3.05 -24.34
C ALA A 31 7.50 3.47 -25.19
N GLY A 32 8.16 2.52 -25.91
CA GLY A 32 9.30 2.78 -26.79
C GLY A 32 10.66 2.72 -26.07
N ASP A 33 10.68 2.38 -24.79
CA ASP A 33 11.90 2.18 -24.00
C ASP A 33 12.40 0.73 -24.07
N SER A 34 13.50 0.40 -23.40
CA SER A 34 14.05 -0.95 -23.35
C SER A 34 14.14 -1.46 -21.93
N HIS A 35 14.14 -2.78 -21.76
CA HIS A 35 14.36 -3.37 -20.45
C HIS A 35 15.46 -4.43 -20.46
N ILE A 36 16.02 -4.72 -19.27
CA ILE A 36 16.93 -5.80 -18.99
C ILE A 36 16.35 -6.65 -17.86
N LYS A 37 16.18 -7.96 -18.07
CA LYS A 37 15.73 -8.88 -17.01
C LYS A 37 16.86 -9.16 -16.04
N ILE A 38 16.64 -8.92 -14.75
CA ILE A 38 17.56 -9.14 -13.64
C ILE A 38 17.01 -10.26 -12.77
N LEU A 39 17.54 -11.46 -12.92
CA LEU A 39 16.95 -12.70 -12.39
C LEU A 39 17.59 -13.18 -11.08
N SER A 40 18.76 -12.65 -10.72
CA SER A 40 19.50 -13.09 -9.55
C SER A 40 20.57 -12.07 -9.15
N GLU A 41 21.17 -12.26 -8.00
CA GLU A 41 22.32 -11.46 -7.55
C GLU A 41 23.49 -11.45 -8.56
N ARG A 42 23.72 -12.58 -9.25
CA ARG A 42 24.75 -12.67 -10.29
C ARG A 42 24.49 -11.74 -11.47
N THR A 43 23.23 -11.53 -11.82
CA THR A 43 22.81 -10.61 -12.89
C THR A 43 22.61 -9.18 -12.40
N ALA A 44 22.61 -8.91 -11.10
CA ALA A 44 22.42 -7.58 -10.52
C ALA A 44 23.48 -6.55 -11.01
N ARG A 45 24.68 -7.01 -11.41
CA ARG A 45 25.70 -6.14 -12.05
C ARG A 45 25.20 -5.44 -13.31
N LEU A 46 24.19 -5.99 -14.00
CA LEU A 46 23.61 -5.39 -15.19
C LEU A 46 22.81 -4.11 -14.87
N LEU A 47 22.46 -3.86 -13.60
CA LEU A 47 21.84 -2.60 -13.16
C LEU A 47 22.72 -1.38 -13.44
N SER A 48 24.04 -1.55 -13.58
CA SER A 48 24.92 -0.45 -14.00
C SER A 48 24.59 0.10 -15.39
N ARG A 49 23.96 -0.73 -16.24
CA ARG A 49 23.54 -0.39 -17.61
C ARG A 49 22.09 0.11 -17.67
N CYS A 50 21.37 0.15 -16.54
CA CYS A 50 19.99 0.59 -16.47
C CYS A 50 19.93 1.99 -15.87
N ASP A 51 19.00 2.80 -16.34
CA ASP A 51 18.75 4.14 -15.82
C ASP A 51 17.96 4.06 -14.50
N ILE A 52 17.13 3.06 -14.37
CA ILE A 52 16.29 2.78 -13.22
C ILE A 52 16.05 1.28 -13.04
N SER A 53 15.71 0.86 -11.83
CA SER A 53 15.23 -0.51 -11.58
C SER A 53 13.78 -0.57 -11.17
N VAL A 54 13.14 -1.70 -11.44
CA VAL A 54 11.77 -2.03 -10.99
C VAL A 54 11.82 -3.36 -10.25
N GLN A 55 11.16 -3.43 -9.09
CA GLN A 55 11.09 -4.66 -8.29
C GLN A 55 9.71 -4.83 -7.66
N VAL A 56 9.31 -6.09 -7.43
CA VAL A 56 8.10 -6.40 -6.65
C VAL A 56 8.46 -6.57 -5.18
N CYS A 57 7.78 -5.86 -4.32
CA CYS A 57 8.05 -5.64 -2.90
C CYS A 57 9.38 -4.93 -2.63
N ASP A 58 9.42 -4.16 -1.56
CA ASP A 58 10.65 -3.53 -1.10
C ASP A 58 11.45 -4.51 -0.21
N TYR A 59 12.70 -4.13 0.09
CA TYR A 59 13.52 -4.84 1.04
C TYR A 59 12.93 -4.75 2.46
N ASN A 60 12.93 -5.89 3.14
CA ASN A 60 12.50 -6.00 4.53
C ASN A 60 13.64 -6.61 5.35
N LYS A 61 14.09 -5.90 6.39
CA LYS A 61 15.20 -6.33 7.25
C LYS A 61 14.97 -7.70 7.92
N HIS A 62 13.72 -8.09 8.15
CA HIS A 62 13.36 -9.39 8.71
C HIS A 62 13.61 -10.56 7.74
N CYS A 63 13.77 -10.29 6.44
CA CYS A 63 14.12 -11.30 5.45
C CYS A 63 15.63 -11.57 5.36
N GLY A 64 16.46 -10.87 6.16
CA GLY A 64 17.91 -10.94 6.06
C GLY A 64 18.45 -10.29 4.78
N ILE A 65 19.70 -10.61 4.42
CA ILE A 65 20.33 -10.14 3.18
C ILE A 65 19.79 -10.98 2.02
N ASP A 66 18.88 -10.40 1.23
CA ASP A 66 18.29 -11.04 0.07
C ASP A 66 18.60 -10.25 -1.23
N PHE A 67 18.08 -10.72 -2.35
CA PHE A 67 18.29 -10.08 -3.65
C PHE A 67 17.80 -8.61 -3.67
N ARG A 68 16.71 -8.27 -2.97
CA ARG A 68 16.20 -6.90 -2.85
C ARG A 68 17.18 -6.00 -2.10
N TYR A 69 17.86 -6.51 -1.08
CA TYR A 69 18.93 -5.78 -0.40
C TYR A 69 20.05 -5.39 -1.38
N HIS A 70 20.50 -6.34 -2.22
CA HIS A 70 21.56 -6.08 -3.19
C HIS A 70 21.13 -5.05 -4.24
N ILE A 71 19.90 -5.14 -4.76
CA ILE A 71 19.34 -4.14 -5.70
C ILE A 71 19.35 -2.75 -5.06
N ASN A 72 18.77 -2.61 -3.86
CA ASN A 72 18.70 -1.34 -3.16
C ASN A 72 20.08 -0.73 -2.93
N ARG A 73 21.06 -1.56 -2.53
CA ARG A 73 22.44 -1.13 -2.32
C ARG A 73 23.10 -0.64 -3.61
N ILE A 74 22.92 -1.36 -4.73
CA ILE A 74 23.47 -0.99 -6.03
C ILE A 74 22.87 0.33 -6.52
N GLN A 75 21.54 0.47 -6.47
CA GLN A 75 20.85 1.69 -6.90
C GLN A 75 21.29 2.90 -6.07
N LYS A 76 21.35 2.76 -4.74
CA LYS A 76 21.82 3.81 -3.84
C LYS A 76 23.27 4.22 -4.15
N ALA A 77 24.17 3.25 -4.40
CA ALA A 77 25.56 3.53 -4.73
C ALA A 77 25.73 4.26 -6.07
N GLN A 78 24.79 4.10 -7.00
CA GLN A 78 24.77 4.76 -8.30
C GLN A 78 23.93 6.05 -8.32
N ASN A 79 23.37 6.44 -7.20
CA ASN A 79 22.41 7.56 -7.08
C ASN A 79 21.25 7.44 -8.09
N LYS A 80 20.74 6.21 -8.27
CA LYS A 80 19.61 5.91 -9.17
C LYS A 80 18.37 5.57 -8.38
N ARG A 81 17.23 5.94 -8.93
CA ARG A 81 15.91 5.63 -8.38
C ARG A 81 15.51 4.18 -8.67
N ARG A 82 14.52 3.72 -7.94
CA ARG A 82 13.88 2.44 -8.17
C ARG A 82 12.37 2.60 -8.12
N ILE A 83 11.66 1.82 -8.91
CA ILE A 83 10.21 1.66 -8.81
C ILE A 83 9.93 0.41 -7.99
N VAL A 84 9.02 0.53 -7.04
CA VAL A 84 8.53 -0.59 -6.22
C VAL A 84 7.07 -0.86 -6.58
N ILE A 85 6.80 -2.12 -6.90
CA ILE A 85 5.45 -2.64 -7.14
C ILE A 85 5.05 -3.45 -5.91
N ASP A 86 3.88 -3.20 -5.33
CA ASP A 86 3.35 -3.99 -4.20
C ASP A 86 1.83 -4.13 -4.32
N THR A 87 1.19 -4.73 -3.33
CA THR A 87 -0.26 -4.90 -3.27
C THR A 87 -0.98 -3.55 -3.40
N GLY A 88 -1.95 -3.46 -4.29
CA GLY A 88 -2.78 -2.27 -4.46
C GLY A 88 -3.69 -2.00 -3.26
N PHE A 89 -4.43 -0.92 -3.33
CA PHE A 89 -5.30 -0.46 -2.25
C PHE A 89 -6.74 -0.91 -2.44
N VAL A 90 -7.22 -0.93 -3.68
CA VAL A 90 -8.55 -1.42 -4.06
C VAL A 90 -8.42 -2.44 -5.18
N ARG A 91 -9.41 -3.34 -5.35
CA ARG A 91 -9.40 -4.41 -6.37
C ARG A 91 -8.08 -5.20 -6.40
N ASN A 92 -7.54 -5.48 -5.22
CA ASN A 92 -6.23 -6.09 -5.05
C ASN A 92 -6.28 -7.59 -4.73
N LYS A 93 -7.40 -8.26 -4.98
CA LYS A 93 -7.58 -9.69 -4.71
C LYS A 93 -6.51 -10.52 -5.40
N ARG A 94 -5.88 -11.41 -4.65
CA ARG A 94 -4.79 -12.28 -5.13
C ARG A 94 -5.24 -13.69 -5.49
N SER A 95 -6.55 -13.91 -5.51
CA SER A 95 -7.14 -15.24 -5.75
C SER A 95 -6.93 -15.76 -7.16
N ASP A 96 -6.74 -14.86 -8.12
CA ASP A 96 -6.44 -15.21 -9.51
C ASP A 96 -5.20 -14.42 -9.98
N GLU A 97 -4.12 -15.15 -10.26
CA GLU A 97 -2.86 -14.58 -10.77
C GLU A 97 -2.96 -14.07 -12.21
N ASN A 98 -3.96 -14.55 -12.94
CA ASN A 98 -4.25 -14.15 -14.31
C ASN A 98 -5.26 -13.00 -14.40
N ASP A 99 -5.75 -12.50 -13.26
CA ASP A 99 -6.67 -11.36 -13.25
C ASP A 99 -5.97 -10.08 -13.69
N LEU A 100 -6.18 -9.72 -14.95
CA LEU A 100 -5.65 -8.50 -15.57
C LEU A 100 -6.22 -7.22 -14.94
N ASN A 101 -7.36 -7.31 -14.27
CA ASN A 101 -7.98 -6.19 -13.56
C ASN A 101 -7.50 -6.03 -12.12
N ARG A 102 -6.62 -6.92 -11.63
CA ARG A 102 -6.02 -6.78 -10.31
C ARG A 102 -5.12 -5.56 -10.26
N TYR A 103 -5.31 -4.72 -9.25
CA TYR A 103 -4.52 -3.51 -9.04
C TYR A 103 -3.30 -3.75 -8.15
N MET A 104 -2.21 -3.10 -8.51
CA MET A 104 -0.95 -3.05 -7.76
C MET A 104 -0.56 -1.59 -7.53
N GLN A 105 -0.06 -1.24 -6.34
CA GLN A 105 0.57 0.06 -6.14
C GLN A 105 1.90 0.12 -6.91
N ILE A 106 2.21 1.27 -7.48
CA ILE A 106 3.44 1.49 -8.25
C ILE A 106 3.95 2.90 -7.97
N GLY A 107 5.15 3.01 -7.45
CA GLY A 107 5.75 4.30 -7.18
C GLY A 107 7.25 4.23 -6.96
N TYR A 108 7.90 5.39 -6.92
CA TYR A 108 9.34 5.48 -6.69
C TYR A 108 9.70 5.31 -5.22
N ASP A 109 10.79 4.60 -4.97
CA ASP A 109 11.62 4.58 -3.77
C ASP A 109 10.94 4.10 -2.48
N GLY A 110 9.73 3.58 -2.55
CA GLY A 110 9.00 3.09 -1.38
C GLY A 110 7.66 2.44 -1.71
N ILE A 111 6.87 2.25 -0.66
CA ILE A 111 5.50 1.72 -0.73
C ILE A 111 4.54 2.66 0.02
N LYS A 112 3.25 2.56 -0.24
CA LYS A 112 2.20 3.37 0.36
C LYS A 112 2.48 4.87 0.15
N ARG A 113 2.21 5.73 1.13
CA ARG A 113 2.51 7.18 1.02
C ARG A 113 4.00 7.51 1.02
N ASN A 114 4.88 6.58 1.44
CA ASN A 114 6.33 6.73 1.29
C ASN A 114 6.79 6.56 -0.16
N ALA A 115 5.96 6.01 -1.05
CA ALA A 115 6.23 5.96 -2.47
C ALA A 115 5.92 7.30 -3.12
N LYS A 116 6.83 7.80 -3.96
CA LYS A 116 6.57 8.98 -4.79
C LYS A 116 5.81 8.53 -6.04
N CYS A 117 4.49 8.67 -6.02
CA CYS A 117 3.61 8.30 -7.13
C CYS A 117 3.32 9.46 -8.08
N TYR A 118 3.71 10.68 -7.72
CA TYR A 118 3.43 11.92 -8.48
C TYR A 118 1.95 12.05 -8.85
N ASN A 119 1.11 11.77 -7.88
CA ASN A 119 -0.35 11.66 -8.01
C ASN A 119 -1.10 12.79 -7.30
N GLN A 120 -0.42 13.80 -6.79
CA GLN A 120 -1.06 14.95 -6.17
C GLN A 120 -1.85 15.74 -7.21
N SER A 121 -3.04 16.19 -6.84
CA SER A 121 -3.97 16.90 -7.73
C SER A 121 -4.37 16.10 -8.99
N SER A 122 -4.45 14.78 -8.88
CA SER A 122 -4.90 13.90 -9.95
C SER A 122 -6.36 14.19 -10.35
N SER A 123 -6.70 13.93 -11.61
CA SER A 123 -8.07 14.03 -12.10
C SER A 123 -8.94 12.87 -11.59
N GLN A 124 -10.26 13.05 -11.61
CA GLN A 124 -11.22 12.06 -11.12
C GLN A 124 -11.45 10.89 -12.09
N ASP A 125 -10.94 10.98 -13.33
CA ASP A 125 -11.20 10.04 -14.41
C ASP A 125 -10.92 8.58 -14.02
N ARG A 126 -9.76 8.32 -13.38
CA ARG A 126 -9.39 6.97 -12.96
C ARG A 126 -10.25 6.46 -11.80
N TRP A 127 -10.57 7.31 -10.82
CA TRP A 127 -11.46 6.91 -9.73
C TRP A 127 -12.85 6.58 -10.25
N ASN A 128 -13.39 7.42 -11.12
CA ASN A 128 -14.70 7.19 -11.73
C ASN A 128 -14.73 5.89 -12.56
N ALA A 129 -13.65 5.58 -13.28
CA ALA A 129 -13.54 4.33 -14.04
C ALA A 129 -13.46 3.07 -13.17
N LEU A 130 -13.09 3.21 -11.89
CA LEU A 130 -13.14 2.10 -10.92
C LEU A 130 -14.57 1.73 -10.52
N GLU A 131 -15.54 2.63 -10.68
CA GLU A 131 -16.94 2.42 -10.27
C GLU A 131 -17.08 1.92 -8.83
N ILE A 132 -16.24 2.44 -7.92
CA ILE A 132 -16.27 2.11 -6.50
C ILE A 132 -17.13 3.16 -5.79
N PRO A 133 -18.25 2.77 -5.19
CA PRO A 133 -19.11 3.71 -4.47
C PRO A 133 -18.43 4.19 -3.20
N MET A 134 -18.33 5.50 -3.03
CA MET A 134 -17.88 6.14 -1.80
C MET A 134 -19.12 6.36 -0.92
N LYS A 135 -19.24 5.63 0.20
CA LYS A 135 -20.36 5.80 1.13
C LYS A 135 -20.22 7.10 1.91
N ASP A 136 -21.36 7.71 2.28
CA ASP A 136 -21.36 8.87 3.17
C ASP A 136 -20.66 8.56 4.50
N TRP A 137 -20.13 9.60 5.14
CA TRP A 137 -19.53 9.45 6.45
C TRP A 137 -20.56 8.97 7.47
N ARG A 138 -20.14 8.05 8.30
CA ARG A 138 -20.95 7.51 9.38
C ARG A 138 -21.02 8.52 10.53
N GLU A 139 -22.22 8.74 11.03
CA GLU A 139 -22.49 9.63 12.17
C GLU A 139 -22.66 8.89 13.50
N GLU A 140 -22.93 7.56 13.44
CA GLU A 140 -23.14 6.72 14.61
C GLU A 140 -22.42 5.37 14.43
N GLY A 141 -22.14 4.69 15.55
CA GLY A 141 -21.53 3.36 15.56
C GLY A 141 -21.35 2.80 16.96
N GLU A 142 -21.28 1.48 17.05
CA GLU A 142 -21.29 0.74 18.31
C GLU A 142 -19.91 0.38 18.81
N HIS A 143 -18.94 0.24 17.91
CA HIS A 143 -17.60 -0.25 18.26
C HIS A 143 -16.49 0.51 17.55
N ILE A 144 -15.29 0.45 18.13
CA ILE A 144 -14.04 0.93 17.57
C ILE A 144 -13.27 -0.26 17.03
N LEU A 145 -12.92 -0.23 15.74
CA LEU A 145 -12.24 -1.33 15.06
C LEU A 145 -10.74 -1.07 15.00
N ILE A 146 -9.93 -1.89 15.68
CA ILE A 146 -8.47 -1.87 15.53
C ILE A 146 -8.08 -2.82 14.40
N LEU A 147 -7.44 -2.26 13.36
CA LEU A 147 -6.97 -3.01 12.20
C LEU A 147 -5.57 -3.55 12.44
N GLY A 148 -5.47 -4.86 12.67
CA GLY A 148 -4.21 -5.57 12.83
C GLY A 148 -3.33 -5.51 11.57
N GLN A 149 -2.03 -5.67 11.75
CA GLN A 149 -1.03 -5.57 10.69
C GLN A 149 0.01 -6.67 10.85
N HIS A 150 0.59 -7.15 9.74
CA HIS A 150 1.62 -8.18 9.79
C HIS A 150 2.82 -7.75 10.63
N GLU A 151 3.19 -8.54 11.65
CA GLU A 151 4.20 -8.17 12.65
C GLU A 151 5.60 -7.98 12.06
N ILE A 152 5.92 -8.78 11.04
CA ILE A 152 7.21 -8.75 10.35
C ILE A 152 7.10 -8.14 8.94
N GLY A 153 6.15 -7.24 8.75
CA GLY A 153 5.95 -6.52 7.49
C GLY A 153 7.00 -5.41 7.26
N ILE A 154 7.12 -4.94 6.02
CA ILE A 154 7.99 -3.81 5.67
C ILE A 154 7.63 -2.56 6.48
N SER A 155 6.35 -2.27 6.59
CA SER A 155 5.84 -1.09 7.29
C SER A 155 5.88 -1.21 8.83
N THR A 156 6.18 -2.39 9.38
CA THR A 156 6.30 -2.62 10.83
C THR A 156 7.73 -2.90 11.28
N GLN A 157 8.68 -3.00 10.36
CA GLN A 157 10.05 -3.43 10.65
C GLN A 157 10.87 -2.51 11.60
N HIS A 158 10.35 -1.32 11.90
CA HIS A 158 11.03 -0.34 12.74
C HIS A 158 10.33 -0.09 14.08
N ILE A 159 9.27 -0.85 14.40
CA ILE A 159 8.49 -0.69 15.62
C ILE A 159 8.17 -2.04 16.26
N ASP A 160 7.86 -2.01 17.56
CA ASP A 160 7.15 -3.09 18.24
C ASP A 160 5.64 -2.88 18.04
N ILE A 161 5.07 -3.54 17.05
CA ILE A 161 3.65 -3.37 16.69
C ILE A 161 2.72 -3.94 17.76
N LEU A 162 3.13 -4.96 18.52
CA LEU A 162 2.33 -5.49 19.62
C LEU A 162 2.22 -4.46 20.74
N ARG A 163 3.34 -3.87 21.12
CA ARG A 163 3.36 -2.82 22.12
C ARG A 163 2.52 -1.62 21.70
N TRP A 164 2.60 -1.22 20.43
CA TRP A 164 1.80 -0.14 19.89
C TRP A 164 0.29 -0.41 20.02
N TRP A 165 -0.18 -1.64 19.72
CA TRP A 165 -1.59 -1.99 19.92
C TRP A 165 -1.98 -2.01 21.39
N GLU A 166 -1.13 -2.51 22.29
CA GLU A 166 -1.38 -2.51 23.74
C GLU A 166 -1.57 -1.10 24.27
N ASP A 167 -0.71 -0.17 23.85
CA ASP A 167 -0.81 1.24 24.22
C ASP A 167 -2.11 1.85 23.67
N ILE A 168 -2.45 1.62 22.39
CA ILE A 168 -3.70 2.10 21.78
C ILE A 168 -4.95 1.56 22.49
N ILE A 169 -5.00 0.28 22.82
CA ILE A 169 -6.13 -0.33 23.55
C ILE A 169 -6.27 0.33 24.93
N THR A 170 -5.17 0.54 25.62
CA THR A 170 -5.16 1.18 26.94
C THR A 170 -5.68 2.62 26.86
N ASP A 171 -5.19 3.39 25.90
CA ASP A 171 -5.60 4.79 25.71
C ASP A 171 -7.07 4.89 25.37
N ILE A 172 -7.58 4.09 24.42
CA ILE A 172 -8.99 4.08 24.03
C ILE A 172 -9.88 3.71 25.20
N SER A 173 -9.54 2.68 25.97
CA SER A 173 -10.31 2.23 27.14
C SER A 173 -10.44 3.32 28.21
N SER A 174 -9.53 4.29 28.23
CA SER A 174 -9.58 5.42 29.17
C SER A 174 -10.45 6.60 28.71
N ILE A 175 -10.75 6.69 27.40
CA ILE A 175 -11.41 7.87 26.79
C ILE A 175 -12.72 7.56 26.09
N SER A 176 -13.05 6.27 25.86
CA SER A 176 -14.30 5.84 25.23
C SER A 176 -14.89 4.63 25.94
N ASN A 177 -16.22 4.56 25.97
CA ASN A 177 -16.98 3.41 26.48
C ASN A 177 -17.40 2.43 25.37
N LYS A 178 -17.02 2.69 24.12
CA LYS A 178 -17.39 1.82 23.00
C LYS A 178 -16.60 0.51 23.06
N THR A 179 -17.22 -0.56 22.63
CA THR A 179 -16.56 -1.87 22.52
C THR A 179 -15.37 -1.78 21.56
N ILE A 180 -14.22 -2.27 21.99
CA ILE A 180 -13.04 -2.40 21.12
C ILE A 180 -13.09 -3.75 20.42
N VAL A 181 -13.04 -3.74 19.10
CA VAL A 181 -12.96 -4.93 18.26
C VAL A 181 -11.59 -4.95 17.56
N PHE A 182 -10.87 -6.04 17.69
CA PHE A 182 -9.57 -6.23 17.04
C PHE A 182 -9.73 -7.17 15.83
N ARG A 183 -9.39 -6.69 14.64
CA ARG A 183 -9.30 -7.49 13.42
C ARG A 183 -7.86 -7.89 13.18
N PRO A 184 -7.44 -9.15 13.44
CA PRO A 184 -6.07 -9.58 13.20
C PRO A 184 -5.75 -9.61 11.71
N HIS A 185 -4.49 -9.36 11.35
CA HIS A 185 -3.99 -9.65 10.02
C HIS A 185 -4.03 -11.18 9.78
N PRO A 186 -4.36 -11.68 8.57
CA PRO A 186 -4.45 -13.13 8.32
C PRO A 186 -3.22 -13.96 8.73
N ASN A 187 -2.04 -13.37 8.70
CA ASN A 187 -0.78 -14.00 9.09
C ASN A 187 -0.32 -13.61 10.50
N GLN A 188 -1.19 -13.02 11.32
CA GLN A 188 -0.85 -12.63 12.69
C GLN A 188 -0.89 -13.85 13.61
N THR A 189 0.16 -14.03 14.41
CA THR A 189 0.29 -15.18 15.33
C THR A 189 0.28 -14.76 16.79
N ARG A 190 0.57 -13.50 17.09
CA ARG A 190 0.58 -12.94 18.43
C ARG A 190 -0.47 -11.85 18.56
N PHE A 191 -1.07 -11.75 19.73
CA PHE A 191 -2.15 -10.80 20.01
C PHE A 191 -1.71 -9.82 21.11
N PRO A 192 -2.11 -8.54 21.03
CA PRO A 192 -1.83 -7.57 22.08
C PRO A 192 -2.57 -7.96 23.37
N LYS A 193 -2.07 -7.49 24.51
CA LYS A 193 -2.81 -7.57 25.79
C LYS A 193 -3.80 -6.43 25.88
N GLY A 194 -4.89 -6.65 26.62
CA GLY A 194 -5.91 -5.62 26.89
C GLY A 194 -7.31 -6.18 26.83
N ASP A 195 -8.30 -5.32 27.03
CA ASP A 195 -9.72 -5.66 26.97
C ASP A 195 -10.28 -5.30 25.60
N TYR A 196 -10.56 -6.32 24.78
CA TYR A 196 -11.12 -6.20 23.45
C TYR A 196 -11.72 -7.54 22.97
N GLN A 197 -12.57 -7.46 21.97
CA GLN A 197 -13.10 -8.64 21.27
C GLN A 197 -12.31 -8.88 19.98
N VAL A 198 -11.98 -10.13 19.69
CA VAL A 198 -11.43 -10.50 18.37
C VAL A 198 -12.58 -10.75 17.42
N THR A 199 -12.56 -10.12 16.24
CA THR A 199 -13.60 -10.37 15.24
C THR A 199 -13.65 -11.83 14.79
N LYS A 200 -14.87 -12.32 14.55
CA LYS A 200 -15.13 -13.64 13.94
C LYS A 200 -15.52 -13.50 12.45
N ASN A 201 -15.62 -12.28 11.94
CA ASN A 201 -16.03 -12.01 10.58
C ASN A 201 -14.92 -12.39 9.59
N THR A 202 -15.32 -12.91 8.43
CA THR A 202 -14.38 -13.31 7.37
C THR A 202 -13.98 -12.13 6.48
N SER A 203 -14.85 -11.12 6.32
CA SER A 203 -14.60 -9.94 5.52
C SER A 203 -14.47 -8.68 6.36
N ILE A 204 -13.75 -7.69 5.84
CA ILE A 204 -13.59 -6.40 6.51
C ILE A 204 -14.89 -5.59 6.45
N GLU A 205 -15.67 -5.74 5.39
CA GLU A 205 -16.95 -5.05 5.23
C GLU A 205 -17.91 -5.37 6.37
N GLN A 206 -17.94 -6.63 6.83
CA GLN A 206 -18.74 -7.05 7.99
C GLN A 206 -18.26 -6.39 9.29
N ASP A 207 -16.96 -6.22 9.47
CA ASP A 207 -16.42 -5.52 10.65
C ASP A 207 -16.68 -4.01 10.60
N LEU A 208 -16.82 -3.46 9.39
CA LEU A 208 -17.15 -2.06 9.19
C LEU A 208 -18.65 -1.77 9.35
N GLU A 209 -19.52 -2.79 9.43
CA GLU A 209 -20.92 -2.61 9.81
C GLU A 209 -20.99 -2.13 11.25
N ASN A 210 -21.79 -1.06 11.52
CA ASN A 210 -21.94 -0.42 12.84
C ASN A 210 -20.60 0.00 13.51
N CYS A 211 -19.50 0.04 12.76
CA CYS A 211 -18.22 0.54 13.25
C CYS A 211 -18.27 2.06 13.39
N TRP A 212 -17.97 2.60 14.57
CA TRP A 212 -17.88 4.04 14.82
C TRP A 212 -16.67 4.66 14.11
N CYS A 213 -15.50 4.10 14.36
CA CYS A 213 -14.26 4.49 13.69
C CYS A 213 -13.29 3.31 13.64
N ALA A 214 -12.33 3.36 12.72
CA ALA A 214 -11.28 2.39 12.60
C ALA A 214 -9.93 3.00 12.99
N ILE A 215 -9.09 2.22 13.67
CA ILE A 215 -7.72 2.62 14.02
C ILE A 215 -6.75 1.77 13.25
N SER A 216 -5.84 2.42 12.57
CA SER A 216 -4.85 1.78 11.73
C SER A 216 -3.50 2.46 11.89
N ARG A 217 -2.41 1.68 11.85
CA ARG A 217 -1.13 2.31 11.65
C ARG A 217 -0.88 2.56 10.17
N THR A 218 -0.81 1.51 9.35
CA THR A 218 -0.57 1.66 7.89
C THR A 218 -1.22 0.55 7.06
N THR A 219 -2.22 -0.18 7.59
CA THR A 219 -2.86 -1.27 6.83
C THR A 219 -3.77 -0.76 5.71
N ASN A 220 -3.93 -1.53 4.65
CA ASN A 220 -4.84 -1.18 3.56
C ASN A 220 -6.32 -1.18 4.01
N GLY A 221 -6.66 -1.88 5.10
CA GLY A 221 -7.99 -1.81 5.70
C GLY A 221 -8.44 -0.39 6.09
N ALA A 222 -7.49 0.53 6.29
CA ALA A 222 -7.82 1.95 6.47
C ALA A 222 -8.45 2.56 5.21
N VAL A 223 -8.01 2.16 4.02
CA VAL A 223 -8.61 2.58 2.75
C VAL A 223 -10.02 2.03 2.62
N ASP A 224 -10.21 0.74 2.97
CA ASP A 224 -11.54 0.12 2.98
C ASP A 224 -12.48 0.85 3.94
N ALA A 225 -12.01 1.22 5.13
CA ALA A 225 -12.80 1.98 6.10
C ALA A 225 -13.23 3.35 5.53
N ILE A 226 -12.30 4.13 4.99
CA ILE A 226 -12.61 5.44 4.38
C ILE A 226 -13.64 5.32 3.25
N ILE A 227 -13.49 4.33 2.36
CA ILE A 227 -14.43 4.09 1.25
C ILE A 227 -15.82 3.73 1.78
N ASN A 228 -15.88 2.96 2.87
CA ASN A 228 -17.14 2.57 3.52
C ASN A 228 -17.74 3.65 4.44
N GLY A 229 -17.18 4.85 4.44
CA GLY A 229 -17.69 5.96 5.24
C GLY A 229 -17.36 5.87 6.73
N VAL A 230 -16.42 5.02 7.12
CA VAL A 230 -15.97 4.88 8.51
C VAL A 230 -14.76 5.78 8.74
N PRO A 231 -14.82 6.74 9.67
CA PRO A 231 -13.68 7.59 10.01
C PRO A 231 -12.48 6.76 10.48
N VAL A 232 -11.27 7.21 10.15
CA VAL A 232 -10.03 6.51 10.49
C VAL A 232 -9.18 7.38 11.41
N PHE A 233 -8.55 6.74 12.38
CA PHE A 233 -7.47 7.31 13.19
C PHE A 233 -6.14 6.67 12.81
N THR A 234 -5.15 7.48 12.50
CA THR A 234 -3.78 7.02 12.23
C THR A 234 -2.75 8.09 12.60
N PRO A 235 -1.72 7.74 13.40
CA PRO A 235 -0.61 8.65 13.69
C PRO A 235 0.50 8.58 12.64
N ASP A 236 0.45 7.63 11.69
CA ASP A 236 1.54 7.32 10.78
C ASP A 236 1.30 7.92 9.40
N GLU A 237 2.14 8.87 9.01
CA GLU A 237 2.08 9.53 7.70
C GLU A 237 2.21 8.57 6.50
N ALA A 238 2.74 7.37 6.70
CA ALA A 238 2.81 6.34 5.66
C ALA A 238 1.46 5.68 5.38
N CYS A 239 0.43 5.91 6.20
CA CYS A 239 -0.91 5.40 5.97
C CYS A 239 -1.57 6.06 4.77
N MET A 240 -2.16 5.27 3.86
CA MET A 240 -2.86 5.83 2.70
C MET A 240 -4.10 6.66 3.05
N ALA A 241 -4.66 6.47 4.22
CA ALA A 241 -5.79 7.25 4.72
C ALA A 241 -5.37 8.57 5.41
N TYR A 242 -4.07 8.83 5.60
CA TYR A 242 -3.57 9.93 6.44
C TYR A 242 -4.21 11.29 6.13
N ASP A 243 -4.29 11.67 4.85
CA ASP A 243 -4.81 12.99 4.44
C ASP A 243 -6.29 13.22 4.76
N VAL A 244 -7.04 12.15 5.07
CA VAL A 244 -8.48 12.18 5.36
C VAL A 244 -8.82 11.52 6.70
N ALA A 245 -7.82 11.32 7.56
CA ALA A 245 -7.93 10.66 8.86
C ALA A 245 -7.74 11.66 10.01
N SER A 246 -8.19 11.29 11.20
CA SER A 246 -7.81 11.91 12.47
C SER A 246 -6.45 11.39 12.93
N HIS A 247 -5.65 12.23 13.62
CA HIS A 247 -4.32 11.87 14.09
C HIS A 247 -4.21 11.79 15.61
N GLU A 248 -5.16 12.37 16.32
CA GLU A 248 -5.20 12.48 17.78
C GLU A 248 -6.29 11.57 18.36
N LEU A 249 -5.92 10.51 19.09
CA LEU A 249 -6.87 9.58 19.71
C LEU A 249 -7.81 10.25 20.72
N LEU A 250 -7.40 11.35 21.35
CA LEU A 250 -8.26 12.10 22.26
C LEU A 250 -9.54 12.62 21.59
N GLN A 251 -9.57 12.68 20.25
CA GLN A 251 -10.71 13.09 19.45
C GLN A 251 -11.59 11.90 19.01
N ILE A 252 -11.45 10.73 19.62
CA ILE A 252 -12.08 9.49 19.13
C ILE A 252 -13.60 9.55 19.10
N GLU A 253 -14.22 10.37 19.97
CA GLU A 253 -15.67 10.61 19.98
C GLU A 253 -16.10 11.70 18.97
N ASN A 254 -15.15 12.40 18.35
CA ASN A 254 -15.39 13.45 17.35
C ASN A 254 -14.38 13.32 16.19
N PRO A 255 -14.42 12.24 15.41
CA PRO A 255 -13.50 12.04 14.32
C PRO A 255 -13.70 13.07 13.20
N VAL A 256 -12.62 13.41 12.48
CA VAL A 256 -12.73 14.26 11.29
C VAL A 256 -13.40 13.51 10.13
N THR A 257 -14.24 14.23 9.39
CA THR A 257 -14.99 13.70 8.23
C THR A 257 -14.85 14.63 7.03
N PRO A 258 -13.62 14.80 6.49
CA PRO A 258 -13.35 15.76 5.40
C PRO A 258 -13.91 15.28 4.06
N ASP A 259 -13.91 16.17 3.05
CA ASP A 259 -14.11 15.76 1.67
C ASP A 259 -13.00 14.80 1.21
N ARG A 260 -13.40 13.70 0.57
CA ARG A 260 -12.50 12.61 0.12
C ARG A 260 -12.29 12.59 -1.38
N THR A 261 -12.87 13.54 -2.10
CA THR A 261 -12.88 13.55 -3.57
C THR A 261 -11.47 13.56 -4.13
N GLN A 262 -10.62 14.49 -3.69
CA GLN A 262 -9.25 14.58 -4.17
C GLN A 262 -8.39 13.41 -3.68
N TRP A 263 -8.61 12.92 -2.44
CA TRP A 263 -7.92 11.75 -1.92
C TRP A 263 -8.19 10.51 -2.78
N ALA A 264 -9.43 10.26 -3.17
CA ALA A 264 -9.83 9.13 -4.03
C ALA A 264 -9.16 9.22 -5.42
N ALA A 265 -9.13 10.40 -6.01
CA ALA A 265 -8.42 10.65 -7.27
C ALA A 265 -6.93 10.33 -7.14
N ASN A 266 -6.29 10.85 -6.10
CA ASN A 266 -4.87 10.59 -5.84
C ASN A 266 -4.59 9.10 -5.60
N LEU A 267 -5.46 8.41 -4.83
CA LEU A 267 -5.36 6.98 -4.58
C LEU A 267 -5.41 6.17 -5.89
N ALA A 268 -6.30 6.52 -6.81
CA ALA A 268 -6.44 5.83 -8.10
C ALA A 268 -5.18 5.95 -8.98
N TYR A 269 -4.42 7.04 -8.85
CA TYR A 269 -3.14 7.23 -9.56
C TYR A 269 -1.92 6.66 -8.81
N ALA A 270 -2.09 6.14 -7.60
CA ALA A 270 -1.05 5.41 -6.89
C ALA A 270 -1.03 3.91 -7.22
N GLN A 271 -2.01 3.42 -7.95
CA GLN A 271 -2.16 2.00 -8.31
C GLN A 271 -2.62 1.81 -9.76
N TRP A 272 -2.26 0.66 -10.33
CA TRP A 272 -2.50 0.35 -11.72
C TRP A 272 -2.83 -1.14 -11.87
N SER A 273 -3.73 -1.47 -12.79
CA SER A 273 -4.04 -2.87 -13.10
C SER A 273 -2.90 -3.54 -13.88
N ILE A 274 -2.89 -4.86 -13.90
CA ILE A 274 -1.93 -5.64 -14.70
C ILE A 274 -2.09 -5.30 -16.19
N GLU A 275 -3.33 -5.12 -16.65
CA GLU A 275 -3.59 -4.70 -18.03
C GLU A 275 -3.03 -3.31 -18.34
N GLU A 276 -3.23 -2.35 -17.45
CA GLU A 276 -2.66 -1.00 -17.59
C GLU A 276 -1.12 -1.02 -17.59
N MET A 277 -0.52 -1.94 -16.82
CA MET A 277 0.93 -2.12 -16.84
C MET A 277 1.42 -2.56 -18.21
N LYS A 278 0.76 -3.55 -18.85
CA LYS A 278 1.11 -4.03 -20.20
C LYS A 278 1.00 -2.93 -21.26
N GLN A 279 0.00 -2.03 -21.11
CA GLN A 279 -0.17 -0.86 -21.98
C GLN A 279 0.86 0.26 -21.72
N GLY A 280 1.68 0.10 -20.69
CA GLY A 280 2.72 1.06 -20.30
C GLY A 280 2.20 2.32 -19.62
N LEU A 281 0.94 2.34 -19.14
CA LEU A 281 0.35 3.54 -18.55
C LEU A 281 1.09 3.99 -17.26
N PRO A 282 1.40 3.11 -16.27
CA PRO A 282 2.17 3.52 -15.11
C PRO A 282 3.58 3.98 -15.47
N TRP A 283 4.24 3.32 -16.44
CA TRP A 283 5.56 3.74 -16.88
C TRP A 283 5.53 5.11 -17.55
N LYS A 284 4.60 5.35 -18.48
CA LYS A 284 4.42 6.67 -19.13
C LYS A 284 4.10 7.76 -18.10
N HIS A 285 3.36 7.44 -17.04
CA HIS A 285 3.09 8.38 -15.95
C HIS A 285 4.37 8.71 -15.18
N LEU A 286 5.10 7.71 -14.69
CA LEU A 286 6.27 7.88 -13.82
C LEU A 286 7.51 8.37 -14.58
N ARG A 287 7.72 7.92 -15.83
CA ARG A 287 8.87 8.26 -16.66
C ARG A 287 9.16 9.77 -16.74
N ARG A 288 8.12 10.59 -16.69
CA ARG A 288 8.22 12.06 -16.74
C ARG A 288 8.98 12.66 -15.56
N PHE A 289 9.05 11.92 -14.45
CA PHE A 289 9.62 12.33 -13.17
C PHE A 289 10.90 11.56 -12.80
N LEU A 290 11.54 10.98 -13.79
CA LEU A 290 12.73 10.15 -13.55
C LEU A 290 13.89 10.95 -12.96
N ASN A 291 14.00 12.22 -13.31
CA ASN A 291 15.09 13.11 -12.89
C ASN A 291 14.71 14.07 -11.73
N ASP A 292 13.51 13.93 -11.17
CA ASP A 292 13.05 14.67 -10.00
C ASP A 292 13.52 14.00 -8.69
#